data_64d8a4e496edac33869fd8d615b09b85
#
_entry.id   64d8a4e496edac33869fd8d615b09b85
#
_cell.length_a   1.000
_cell.length_b   1.000
_cell.length_c   1.000
_cell.angle_alpha   90.00
_cell.angle_beta   90.00
_cell.angle_gamma   90.00
#
_symmetry.space_group_name_H-M   'P 1'
#
loop_
_entity.id
_entity.type
_entity.pdbx_description
1 polymer ?
#
loop_
_entity_poly.entity_id
_entity_poly.type
_entity_poly.pdbx_seq_one_letter_code
_entity_poly.pdbx_strand_id
1 'polypeptide(L)'
;MRAVGRTAGLAVGADFLGAPSPLTAFYRLLPPSTAQLLLPMDDLQSDHLKAYGVAYRVVQAGLRAEWLLNYRGGSFLVPDGDAIRRDAALAGVRVEPVTDTQVTAIKGEIEASNMDAVPLEKAPKVAVYVPPNAPPWDDAVTMALQYAGIPFAKVWDPEVMAGGLRTYDWLHLHHEDFTGQYSKFYLIYAGAPWLGEMVRFNGAAARQLGFASVPELKKAVARGIRDYVGNGGFLFAMCTATETLDLALAAEGVDIAAAFADGTPMDPQADAKLDWSKALAFTGAHLEPNPQVASFSDIDGHQVNAGLRRQPLGAFKLFNFSAKIDPVPTMLVQSHRDVIPDFYGLTTSFMRSRLKPSITVLGDEEGAPWVKYVHGDHGTGTWTFFGGHDPEDQQHQIGDPPTDLSLHPHSPGYRLILNNVLFPAAKKRELKT
;
A
#
# COMPACT_ATOMS: atom_id res chain seq x y z
N MET A 1 40.21 -30.32 -29.06
CA MET A 1 38.79 -30.06 -29.37
C MET A 1 38.23 -29.19 -28.26
N ARG A 2 37.96 -27.93 -28.56
CA ARG A 2 37.47 -26.91 -27.62
C ARG A 2 35.95 -27.02 -27.55
N ALA A 3 35.38 -27.27 -26.35
CA ALA A 3 33.94 -27.17 -26.10
C ALA A 3 33.64 -25.72 -25.69
N VAL A 4 32.88 -25.03 -26.52
CA VAL A 4 32.34 -23.70 -26.27
C VAL A 4 31.10 -23.85 -25.41
N GLY A 5 31.18 -23.45 -24.12
CA GLY A 5 30.04 -23.33 -23.25
C GLY A 5 29.19 -22.13 -23.66
N ARG A 6 27.97 -22.37 -24.11
CA ARG A 6 26.94 -21.35 -24.30
C ARG A 6 26.35 -21.04 -22.93
N THR A 7 26.66 -19.87 -22.38
CA THR A 7 25.89 -19.26 -21.31
C THR A 7 24.54 -18.83 -21.89
N ALA A 8 23.47 -19.52 -21.49
CA ALA A 8 22.12 -19.06 -21.73
C ALA A 8 21.86 -17.91 -20.77
N GLY A 9 21.97 -16.67 -21.27
CA GLY A 9 21.47 -15.50 -20.57
C GLY A 9 19.95 -15.61 -20.46
N LEU A 10 19.45 -15.76 -19.26
CA LEU A 10 18.04 -15.54 -18.98
C LEU A 10 17.77 -14.05 -19.24
N ALA A 11 17.11 -13.78 -20.36
CA ALA A 11 16.49 -12.49 -20.61
C ALA A 11 15.39 -12.32 -19.57
N VAL A 12 15.68 -11.52 -18.53
CA VAL A 12 14.68 -11.03 -17.62
C VAL A 12 13.74 -10.16 -18.46
N GLY A 13 12.51 -10.64 -18.63
CA GLY A 13 11.47 -9.97 -19.39
C GLY A 13 11.13 -8.62 -18.79
N ALA A 14 11.80 -7.59 -19.28
CA ALA A 14 11.44 -6.18 -19.09
C ALA A 14 10.32 -5.78 -20.06
N ASP A 15 9.27 -6.58 -20.17
CA ASP A 15 8.16 -6.29 -21.06
C ASP A 15 6.86 -6.30 -20.28
N PHE A 16 6.59 -5.21 -19.56
CA PHE A 16 5.25 -4.66 -19.32
C PHE A 16 5.35 -3.21 -18.80
N LEU A 17 6.16 -2.39 -19.48
CA LEU A 17 5.74 -1.00 -19.63
C LEU A 17 4.57 -1.07 -20.59
N GLY A 18 3.38 -1.35 -20.07
CA GLY A 18 2.19 -1.50 -20.87
C GLY A 18 2.05 -0.31 -21.81
N ALA A 19 1.90 -0.61 -23.11
CA ALA A 19 1.42 0.40 -24.04
C ALA A 19 0.22 1.09 -23.37
N PRO A 20 0.09 2.43 -23.47
CA PRO A 20 -1.03 3.14 -22.88
C PRO A 20 -2.30 2.42 -23.30
N SER A 21 -3.21 2.15 -22.34
CA SER A 21 -4.45 1.45 -22.67
C SER A 21 -5.13 2.16 -23.85
N PRO A 22 -5.90 1.47 -24.71
CA PRO A 22 -6.60 2.14 -25.81
C PRO A 22 -7.37 3.36 -25.35
N LEU A 23 -7.93 3.34 -24.13
CA LEU A 23 -8.61 4.47 -23.51
C LEU A 23 -7.67 5.66 -23.27
N THR A 24 -6.46 5.43 -22.78
CA THR A 24 -5.47 6.49 -22.53
C THR A 24 -5.04 7.19 -23.84
N ALA A 25 -4.94 6.44 -24.96
CA ALA A 25 -4.67 7.02 -26.27
C ALA A 25 -5.81 7.93 -26.76
N PHE A 26 -7.06 7.57 -26.45
CA PHE A 26 -8.25 8.38 -26.79
C PHE A 26 -8.25 9.75 -26.10
N TYR A 27 -7.85 9.83 -24.82
CA TYR A 27 -7.79 11.08 -24.08
C TYR A 27 -6.85 12.12 -24.70
N ARG A 28 -5.74 11.69 -25.31
CA ARG A 28 -4.75 12.58 -25.92
C ARG A 28 -5.23 13.32 -27.16
N LEU A 29 -6.36 12.90 -27.74
CA LEU A 29 -6.94 13.50 -28.95
C LEU A 29 -7.99 14.58 -28.66
N LEU A 30 -8.25 14.87 -27.36
CA LEU A 30 -9.24 15.87 -27.00
C LEU A 30 -8.72 17.29 -27.19
N PRO A 31 -9.49 18.20 -27.82
CA PRO A 31 -9.20 19.63 -27.79
C PRO A 31 -9.34 20.13 -26.34
N PRO A 32 -8.60 21.20 -25.95
CA PRO A 32 -8.78 21.81 -24.64
C PRO A 32 -10.23 22.31 -24.49
N SER A 33 -10.97 21.69 -23.56
CA SER A 33 -12.33 22.13 -23.20
C SER A 33 -12.25 23.04 -21.97
N THR A 34 -13.01 24.11 -21.93
CA THR A 34 -13.22 24.96 -20.74
C THR A 34 -14.27 24.34 -19.81
N ALA A 35 -15.17 23.50 -20.32
CA ALA A 35 -16.15 22.77 -19.54
C ALA A 35 -15.48 21.69 -18.69
N GLN A 36 -16.04 21.39 -17.52
CA GLN A 36 -15.51 20.41 -16.57
C GLN A 36 -16.58 19.40 -16.15
N LEU A 37 -16.13 18.26 -15.66
CA LEU A 37 -16.94 17.24 -15.03
C LEU A 37 -16.52 17.11 -13.57
N LEU A 38 -17.48 17.12 -12.66
CA LEU A 38 -17.30 16.75 -11.29
C LEU A 38 -17.58 15.25 -11.14
N LEU A 39 -16.63 14.50 -10.58
CA LEU A 39 -16.82 13.15 -10.10
C LEU A 39 -17.13 13.26 -8.60
N PRO A 40 -18.40 13.22 -8.18
CA PRO A 40 -18.73 13.32 -6.76
C PRO A 40 -18.22 12.09 -6.03
N MET A 41 -17.81 12.27 -4.78
CA MET A 41 -17.31 11.17 -3.93
C MET A 41 -18.11 11.04 -2.63
N ASP A 42 -19.28 11.67 -2.59
CA ASP A 42 -20.32 11.51 -1.58
C ASP A 42 -21.25 10.32 -1.89
N ASP A 43 -22.34 10.17 -1.13
CA ASP A 43 -23.32 9.08 -1.28
C ASP A 43 -24.02 9.04 -2.63
N LEU A 44 -23.86 10.06 -3.47
CA LEU A 44 -24.42 10.08 -4.83
C LEU A 44 -23.54 9.35 -5.85
N GLN A 45 -22.31 8.99 -5.51
CA GLN A 45 -21.44 8.20 -6.39
C GLN A 45 -21.96 6.78 -6.52
N SER A 46 -22.05 6.27 -7.74
CA SER A 46 -22.46 4.89 -8.02
C SER A 46 -21.35 3.86 -7.77
N ASP A 47 -20.09 4.25 -7.98
CA ASP A 47 -18.92 3.39 -7.72
C ASP A 47 -17.73 4.27 -7.33
N HIS A 48 -17.45 4.34 -6.02
CA HIS A 48 -16.35 5.13 -5.50
C HIS A 48 -15.00 4.61 -5.97
N LEU A 49 -14.83 3.28 -6.01
CA LEU A 49 -13.52 2.68 -6.29
C LEU A 49 -13.13 2.90 -7.76
N LYS A 50 -14.06 2.72 -8.69
CA LYS A 50 -13.79 2.98 -10.11
C LYS A 50 -13.65 4.47 -10.43
N ALA A 51 -14.20 5.38 -9.61
CA ALA A 51 -14.00 6.81 -9.78
C ALA A 51 -12.52 7.21 -9.67
N TYR A 52 -11.74 6.57 -8.77
CA TYR A 52 -10.28 6.74 -8.72
C TYR A 52 -9.61 6.31 -10.02
N GLY A 53 -10.07 5.20 -10.61
CA GLY A 53 -9.55 4.72 -11.89
C GLY A 53 -9.80 5.70 -13.03
N VAL A 54 -10.98 6.32 -13.09
CA VAL A 54 -11.29 7.40 -14.07
C VAL A 54 -10.35 8.59 -13.86
N ALA A 55 -10.21 9.08 -12.62
CA ALA A 55 -9.30 10.18 -12.28
C ALA A 55 -7.84 9.85 -12.65
N TYR A 56 -7.38 8.64 -12.32
CA TYR A 56 -6.03 8.16 -12.66
C TYR A 56 -5.78 8.19 -14.17
N ARG A 57 -6.73 7.67 -15.00
CA ARG A 57 -6.58 7.62 -16.45
C ARG A 57 -6.58 9.02 -17.08
N VAL A 58 -7.33 9.96 -16.53
CA VAL A 58 -7.29 11.38 -16.95
C VAL A 58 -5.86 11.93 -16.77
N VAL A 59 -5.26 11.73 -15.59
CA VAL A 59 -3.90 12.20 -15.29
C VAL A 59 -2.86 11.44 -16.12
N GLN A 60 -3.05 10.13 -16.31
CA GLN A 60 -2.17 9.29 -17.15
C GLN A 60 -2.13 9.75 -18.61
N ALA A 61 -3.25 10.30 -19.10
CA ALA A 61 -3.32 10.88 -20.43
C ALA A 61 -2.64 12.27 -20.53
N GLY A 62 -2.16 12.83 -19.44
CA GLY A 62 -1.54 14.15 -19.38
C GLY A 62 -2.55 15.29 -19.31
N LEU A 63 -3.81 14.99 -18.98
CA LEU A 63 -4.85 15.99 -18.77
C LEU A 63 -4.84 16.47 -17.30
N ARG A 64 -5.35 17.68 -17.09
CA ARG A 64 -5.44 18.25 -15.74
C ARG A 64 -6.59 17.62 -14.98
N ALA A 65 -6.34 17.22 -13.75
CA ALA A 65 -7.36 16.85 -12.78
C ALA A 65 -7.07 17.58 -11.47
N GLU A 66 -8.09 17.83 -10.68
CA GLU A 66 -7.96 18.38 -9.34
C GLU A 66 -8.67 17.46 -8.35
N TRP A 67 -8.02 17.19 -7.24
CA TRP A 67 -8.63 16.50 -6.10
C TRP A 67 -9.16 17.55 -5.13
N LEU A 68 -10.48 17.61 -4.96
CA LEU A 68 -11.16 18.57 -4.11
C LEU A 68 -11.29 17.99 -2.70
N LEU A 69 -10.29 18.22 -1.86
CA LEU A 69 -10.21 17.66 -0.50
C LEU A 69 -11.36 18.18 0.36
N ASN A 70 -12.00 17.28 1.06
CA ASN A 70 -13.19 17.49 1.91
C ASN A 70 -14.42 18.04 1.18
N TYR A 71 -14.35 18.32 -0.12
CA TYR A 71 -15.52 18.71 -0.89
C TYR A 71 -16.27 17.46 -1.38
N ARG A 72 -17.52 17.28 -0.90
CA ARG A 72 -18.38 16.14 -1.23
C ARG A 72 -17.63 14.80 -1.16
N GLY A 73 -16.97 14.52 -0.04
CA GLY A 73 -16.23 13.27 0.20
C GLY A 73 -14.86 13.16 -0.50
N GLY A 74 -14.29 14.27 -0.99
CA GLY A 74 -13.02 14.27 -1.71
C GLY A 74 -13.17 14.04 -3.21
N SER A 75 -14.05 14.82 -3.85
CA SER A 75 -14.43 14.73 -5.27
C SER A 75 -13.27 15.06 -6.21
N PHE A 76 -13.40 14.64 -7.47
CA PHE A 76 -12.45 15.03 -8.52
C PHE A 76 -13.10 15.96 -9.52
N LEU A 77 -12.34 16.94 -9.98
CA LEU A 77 -12.72 17.85 -11.07
C LEU A 77 -11.80 17.59 -12.26
N VAL A 78 -12.38 17.20 -13.39
CA VAL A 78 -11.66 16.80 -14.60
C VAL A 78 -12.19 17.53 -15.82
N PRO A 79 -11.43 17.63 -16.94
CA PRO A 79 -11.94 18.22 -18.17
C PRO A 79 -13.17 17.50 -18.68
N ASP A 80 -14.10 18.22 -19.28
CA ASP A 80 -15.23 17.62 -19.99
C ASP A 80 -14.80 17.19 -21.39
N GLY A 81 -15.14 15.97 -21.77
CA GLY A 81 -14.87 15.42 -23.08
C GLY A 81 -15.55 14.08 -23.30
N ASP A 82 -15.93 13.78 -24.55
CA ASP A 82 -16.66 12.56 -24.90
C ASP A 82 -15.93 11.27 -24.46
N ALA A 83 -14.61 11.26 -24.52
CA ALA A 83 -13.81 10.11 -24.09
C ALA A 83 -13.91 9.88 -22.58
N ILE A 84 -13.86 10.96 -21.77
CA ILE A 84 -13.98 10.88 -20.32
C ILE A 84 -15.40 10.47 -19.92
N ARG A 85 -16.41 11.07 -20.55
CA ARG A 85 -17.83 10.70 -20.35
C ARG A 85 -18.08 9.22 -20.68
N ARG A 86 -17.51 8.74 -21.78
CA ARG A 86 -17.62 7.34 -22.19
C ARG A 86 -16.91 6.41 -21.21
N ASP A 87 -15.70 6.75 -20.79
CA ASP A 87 -14.96 5.95 -19.81
C ASP A 87 -15.71 5.86 -18.48
N ALA A 88 -16.19 6.99 -17.95
CA ALA A 88 -17.00 7.03 -16.74
C ALA A 88 -18.27 6.18 -16.88
N ALA A 89 -18.98 6.28 -18.02
CA ALA A 89 -20.17 5.48 -18.28
C ALA A 89 -19.88 3.98 -18.34
N LEU A 90 -18.79 3.56 -19.01
CA LEU A 90 -18.36 2.16 -19.07
C LEU A 90 -17.94 1.62 -17.71
N ALA A 91 -17.35 2.48 -16.88
CA ALA A 91 -16.98 2.13 -15.50
C ALA A 91 -18.19 2.15 -14.55
N GLY A 92 -19.35 2.66 -14.96
CA GLY A 92 -20.50 2.84 -14.06
C GLY A 92 -20.31 3.98 -13.05
N VAL A 93 -19.43 4.94 -13.35
CA VAL A 93 -19.08 6.06 -12.47
C VAL A 93 -19.96 7.27 -12.78
N ARG A 94 -20.60 7.83 -11.75
CA ARG A 94 -21.39 9.06 -11.87
C ARG A 94 -20.47 10.25 -12.11
N VAL A 95 -20.82 11.06 -13.11
CA VAL A 95 -20.20 12.35 -13.40
C VAL A 95 -21.27 13.43 -13.55
N GLU A 96 -20.95 14.64 -13.12
CA GLU A 96 -21.85 15.81 -13.18
C GLU A 96 -21.18 16.90 -14.02
N PRO A 97 -21.78 17.29 -15.17
CA PRO A 97 -21.29 18.44 -15.93
C PRO A 97 -21.40 19.72 -15.11
N VAL A 98 -20.33 20.51 -15.07
CA VAL A 98 -20.27 21.77 -14.33
C VAL A 98 -19.91 22.92 -15.27
N THR A 99 -20.67 24.01 -15.17
CA THR A 99 -20.41 25.25 -15.86
C THR A 99 -19.29 26.06 -15.19
N ASP A 100 -18.70 27.03 -15.90
CA ASP A 100 -17.67 27.91 -15.32
C ASP A 100 -18.17 28.65 -14.08
N THR A 101 -19.44 29.05 -14.06
CA THR A 101 -20.08 29.68 -12.88
C THR A 101 -20.13 28.72 -11.69
N GLN A 102 -20.50 27.47 -11.95
CA GLN A 102 -20.52 26.44 -10.87
C GLN A 102 -19.11 26.11 -10.39
N VAL A 103 -18.12 26.02 -11.29
CA VAL A 103 -16.72 25.84 -10.89
C VAL A 103 -16.25 26.99 -10.02
N THR A 104 -16.60 28.22 -10.37
CA THR A 104 -16.27 29.41 -9.57
C THR A 104 -16.92 29.33 -8.18
N ALA A 105 -18.18 28.91 -8.10
CA ALA A 105 -18.89 28.73 -6.83
C ALA A 105 -18.23 27.63 -5.96
N ILE A 106 -17.88 26.48 -6.55
CA ILE A 106 -17.17 25.38 -5.88
C ILE A 106 -15.82 25.90 -5.31
N LYS A 107 -15.04 26.63 -6.12
CA LYS A 107 -13.76 27.20 -5.67
C LYS A 107 -13.93 28.21 -4.53
N GLY A 108 -15.00 29.02 -4.58
CA GLY A 108 -15.35 29.94 -3.50
C GLY A 108 -15.72 29.22 -2.19
N GLU A 109 -16.46 28.12 -2.27
CA GLU A 109 -16.79 27.29 -1.11
C GLU A 109 -15.54 26.64 -0.52
N ILE A 110 -14.66 26.09 -1.36
CA ILE A 110 -13.40 25.49 -0.97
C ILE A 110 -12.51 26.52 -0.25
N GLU A 111 -12.41 27.74 -0.76
CA GLU A 111 -11.61 28.79 -0.14
C GLU A 111 -12.16 29.21 1.22
N ALA A 112 -13.49 29.26 1.37
CA ALA A 112 -14.16 29.67 2.61
C ALA A 112 -14.20 28.60 3.71
N SER A 113 -13.88 27.34 3.40
CA SER A 113 -14.06 26.20 4.31
C SER A 113 -12.75 25.44 4.58
N ASN A 114 -12.80 24.38 5.43
CA ASN A 114 -11.68 23.44 5.59
C ASN A 114 -11.59 22.47 4.41
N MET A 115 -11.35 23.02 3.23
CA MET A 115 -11.24 22.30 1.95
C MET A 115 -10.04 22.82 1.17
N ASP A 116 -9.52 22.03 0.23
CA ASP A 116 -8.50 22.48 -0.71
C ASP A 116 -8.70 21.81 -2.09
N ALA A 117 -8.19 22.44 -3.14
CA ALA A 117 -8.15 21.88 -4.48
C ALA A 117 -6.71 21.58 -4.86
N VAL A 118 -6.33 20.30 -4.86
CA VAL A 118 -4.98 19.85 -5.13
C VAL A 118 -4.86 19.39 -6.57
N PRO A 119 -3.99 20.03 -7.40
CA PRO A 119 -3.74 19.56 -8.75
C PRO A 119 -3.08 18.18 -8.74
N LEU A 120 -3.56 17.30 -9.62
CA LEU A 120 -2.93 16.01 -9.92
C LEU A 120 -2.11 16.17 -11.21
N GLU A 121 -0.79 16.01 -11.11
CA GLU A 121 0.14 16.38 -12.21
C GLU A 121 0.60 15.17 -13.03
N LYS A 122 0.81 14.02 -12.38
CA LYS A 122 1.38 12.83 -13.03
C LYS A 122 0.82 11.57 -12.40
N ALA A 123 0.26 10.68 -13.22
CA ALA A 123 -0.16 9.37 -12.74
C ALA A 123 1.06 8.57 -12.22
N PRO A 124 1.02 8.05 -11.00
CA PRO A 124 2.14 7.32 -10.43
C PRO A 124 2.36 5.99 -11.17
N LYS A 125 3.62 5.62 -11.34
CA LYS A 125 4.00 4.28 -11.76
C LYS A 125 3.98 3.36 -10.55
N VAL A 126 3.07 2.41 -10.57
CA VAL A 126 2.78 1.51 -9.44
C VAL A 126 3.56 0.21 -9.57
N ALA A 127 4.22 -0.22 -8.49
CA ALA A 127 4.80 -1.54 -8.33
C ALA A 127 4.16 -2.27 -7.15
N VAL A 128 3.96 -3.58 -7.31
CA VAL A 128 3.53 -4.49 -6.24
C VAL A 128 4.65 -5.50 -6.02
N TYR A 129 5.14 -5.59 -4.79
CA TYR A 129 6.17 -6.54 -4.41
C TYR A 129 5.52 -7.89 -4.13
N VAL A 130 5.82 -8.88 -4.96
CA VAL A 130 5.23 -10.22 -4.88
C VAL A 130 6.14 -11.25 -5.55
N PRO A 131 6.30 -12.48 -4.99
CA PRO A 131 7.07 -13.52 -5.63
C PRO A 131 6.41 -13.93 -6.98
N PRO A 132 7.21 -14.16 -8.03
CA PRO A 132 6.69 -14.46 -9.37
C PRO A 132 5.91 -15.76 -9.48
N ASN A 133 6.10 -16.69 -8.55
CA ASN A 133 5.40 -17.97 -8.48
C ASN A 133 4.08 -17.93 -7.68
N ALA A 134 3.81 -16.83 -6.96
CA ALA A 134 2.57 -16.66 -6.23
C ALA A 134 1.76 -15.51 -6.85
N PRO A 135 0.56 -15.76 -7.37
CA PRO A 135 -0.33 -14.68 -7.76
C PRO A 135 -0.83 -13.97 -6.50
N PRO A 136 -0.83 -12.62 -6.48
CA PRO A 136 -1.40 -11.85 -5.38
C PRO A 136 -2.93 -11.82 -5.48
N TRP A 137 -3.57 -12.99 -5.53
CA TRP A 137 -5.00 -13.15 -5.78
C TRP A 137 -5.87 -12.77 -4.58
N ASP A 138 -5.30 -12.73 -3.38
CA ASP A 138 -5.94 -12.31 -2.12
C ASP A 138 -5.39 -10.97 -1.60
N ASP A 139 -4.53 -10.30 -2.35
CA ASP A 139 -3.98 -9.00 -2.02
C ASP A 139 -5.00 -7.90 -2.29
N ALA A 140 -5.52 -7.27 -1.23
CA ALA A 140 -6.53 -6.22 -1.31
C ALA A 140 -6.11 -5.05 -2.23
N VAL A 141 -4.85 -4.66 -2.22
CA VAL A 141 -4.36 -3.57 -3.07
C VAL A 141 -4.36 -3.98 -4.54
N THR A 142 -3.92 -5.19 -4.83
CA THR A 142 -3.96 -5.73 -6.21
C THR A 142 -5.39 -5.82 -6.72
N MET A 143 -6.33 -6.28 -5.88
CA MET A 143 -7.75 -6.31 -6.21
C MET A 143 -8.29 -4.88 -6.46
N ALA A 144 -7.95 -3.90 -5.61
CA ALA A 144 -8.34 -2.51 -5.80
C ALA A 144 -7.81 -1.93 -7.12
N LEU A 145 -6.53 -2.15 -7.43
CA LEU A 145 -5.89 -1.69 -8.67
C LEU A 145 -6.55 -2.29 -9.90
N GLN A 146 -6.82 -3.61 -9.89
CA GLN A 146 -7.49 -4.30 -10.99
C GLN A 146 -8.92 -3.81 -11.17
N TYR A 147 -9.69 -3.68 -10.09
CA TYR A 147 -11.06 -3.22 -10.13
C TYR A 147 -11.20 -1.78 -10.63
N ALA A 148 -10.31 -0.89 -10.19
CA ALA A 148 -10.24 0.49 -10.64
C ALA A 148 -9.65 0.65 -12.06
N GLY A 149 -9.03 -0.40 -12.61
CA GLY A 149 -8.35 -0.36 -13.91
C GLY A 149 -7.05 0.46 -13.87
N ILE A 150 -6.31 0.41 -12.77
CA ILE A 150 -5.02 1.08 -12.58
C ILE A 150 -3.90 0.08 -12.87
N PRO A 151 -3.00 0.34 -13.83
CA PRO A 151 -1.93 -0.58 -14.17
C PRO A 151 -0.84 -0.62 -13.09
N PHE A 152 -0.27 -1.80 -12.88
CA PHE A 152 0.86 -2.00 -11.97
C PHE A 152 1.85 -3.03 -12.53
N ALA A 153 3.09 -2.97 -12.07
CA ALA A 153 4.13 -3.96 -12.35
C ALA A 153 4.37 -4.82 -11.10
N LYS A 154 4.80 -6.06 -11.30
CA LYS A 154 5.28 -6.92 -10.22
C LYS A 154 6.79 -6.78 -10.07
N VAL A 155 7.27 -6.70 -8.85
CA VAL A 155 8.69 -6.67 -8.49
C VAL A 155 8.95 -7.68 -7.37
N TRP A 156 10.17 -8.20 -7.31
CA TRP A 156 10.57 -9.16 -6.30
C TRP A 156 12.02 -8.90 -5.84
N ASP A 157 12.59 -9.77 -5.03
CA ASP A 157 13.94 -9.66 -4.48
C ASP A 157 15.02 -9.27 -5.53
N PRO A 158 15.10 -9.93 -6.70
CA PRO A 158 16.12 -9.57 -7.69
C PRO A 158 15.99 -8.15 -8.21
N GLU A 159 14.77 -7.69 -8.50
CA GLU A 159 14.52 -6.33 -9.00
C GLU A 159 14.87 -5.29 -7.94
N VAL A 160 14.52 -5.53 -6.65
CA VAL A 160 14.89 -4.64 -5.54
C VAL A 160 16.41 -4.58 -5.40
N MET A 161 17.08 -5.74 -5.37
CA MET A 161 18.54 -5.84 -5.21
C MET A 161 19.30 -5.21 -6.40
N ALA A 162 18.73 -5.23 -7.60
CA ALA A 162 19.26 -4.55 -8.77
C ALA A 162 18.98 -3.03 -8.80
N GLY A 163 18.28 -2.48 -7.80
CA GLY A 163 17.92 -1.07 -7.76
C GLY A 163 16.78 -0.68 -8.70
N GLY A 164 15.97 -1.65 -9.15
CA GLY A 164 14.85 -1.46 -10.08
C GLY A 164 13.72 -0.59 -9.55
N LEU A 165 13.59 -0.43 -8.23
CA LEU A 165 12.54 0.37 -7.62
C LEU A 165 12.57 1.85 -8.03
N ARG A 166 13.72 2.38 -8.45
CA ARG A 166 13.88 3.79 -8.90
C ARG A 166 13.00 4.16 -10.09
N THR A 167 12.46 3.18 -10.81
CA THR A 167 11.60 3.40 -11.98
C THR A 167 10.13 3.59 -11.61
N TYR A 168 9.78 3.38 -10.34
CA TYR A 168 8.42 3.46 -9.83
C TYR A 168 8.26 4.64 -8.87
N ASP A 169 7.08 5.24 -8.88
CA ASP A 169 6.71 6.32 -7.98
C ASP A 169 6.07 5.78 -6.68
N TRP A 170 5.54 4.56 -6.73
CA TRP A 170 4.76 3.92 -5.69
C TRP A 170 5.08 2.42 -5.57
N LEU A 171 5.26 1.94 -4.36
CA LEU A 171 5.53 0.54 -4.03
C LEU A 171 4.53 0.02 -3.00
N HIS A 172 3.97 -1.16 -3.25
CA HIS A 172 3.14 -1.88 -2.30
C HIS A 172 3.83 -3.12 -1.75
N LEU A 173 3.66 -3.31 -0.43
CA LEU A 173 3.99 -4.54 0.30
C LEU A 173 2.74 -4.98 1.06
N HIS A 174 2.45 -6.29 1.08
CA HIS A 174 1.24 -6.79 1.76
C HIS A 174 1.56 -7.74 2.91
N HIS A 175 1.61 -9.03 2.61
CA HIS A 175 1.79 -10.10 3.60
C HIS A 175 3.18 -10.71 3.59
N GLU A 176 4.15 -10.05 2.98
CA GLU A 176 5.52 -10.54 2.95
C GLU A 176 6.16 -10.44 4.33
N ASP A 177 6.94 -11.48 4.64
CA ASP A 177 7.72 -11.56 5.85
C ASP A 177 9.19 -11.20 5.57
N PHE A 178 9.56 -9.98 5.91
CA PHE A 178 10.94 -9.49 5.77
C PHE A 178 11.89 -9.98 6.87
N THR A 179 11.39 -10.71 7.87
CA THR A 179 12.26 -11.43 8.82
C THR A 179 12.76 -12.76 8.25
N GLY A 180 12.13 -13.24 7.17
CA GLY A 180 12.49 -14.49 6.49
C GLY A 180 12.03 -15.75 7.22
N GLN A 181 11.07 -15.65 8.14
CA GLN A 181 10.54 -16.76 8.93
C GLN A 181 9.29 -17.39 8.31
N TYR A 182 9.02 -17.11 7.03
CA TYR A 182 7.88 -17.66 6.30
C TYR A 182 6.53 -17.39 6.99
N SER A 183 6.32 -16.18 7.48
CA SER A 183 5.15 -15.75 8.26
C SER A 183 4.84 -16.62 9.49
N LYS A 184 5.86 -17.31 10.02
CA LYS A 184 5.72 -18.30 11.11
C LYS A 184 4.72 -19.44 10.82
N PHE A 185 4.43 -19.68 9.55
CA PHE A 185 3.50 -20.74 9.13
C PHE A 185 4.10 -22.16 9.25
N TYR A 186 5.40 -22.25 9.45
CA TYR A 186 6.13 -23.52 9.39
C TYR A 186 5.58 -24.59 10.35
N LEU A 187 5.15 -24.21 11.54
CA LEU A 187 4.62 -25.15 12.52
C LEU A 187 3.13 -25.46 12.30
N ILE A 188 2.35 -24.47 11.88
CA ILE A 188 0.90 -24.60 11.68
C ILE A 188 0.59 -25.37 10.40
N TYR A 189 1.36 -25.10 9.34
CA TYR A 189 1.15 -25.67 8.01
C TYR A 189 2.29 -26.62 7.58
N ALA A 190 3.00 -27.22 8.55
CA ALA A 190 4.04 -28.20 8.27
C ALA A 190 3.50 -29.33 7.37
N GLY A 191 4.17 -29.55 6.25
CA GLY A 191 3.74 -30.53 5.24
C GLY A 191 2.77 -30.01 4.18
N ALA A 192 2.30 -28.75 4.26
CA ALA A 192 1.54 -28.14 3.18
C ALA A 192 2.41 -27.95 1.92
N PRO A 193 1.97 -28.41 0.73
CA PRO A 193 2.79 -28.31 -0.49
C PRO A 193 3.20 -26.86 -0.83
N TRP A 194 2.29 -25.91 -0.66
CA TRP A 194 2.54 -24.48 -0.93
C TRP A 194 3.63 -23.88 -0.03
N LEU A 195 3.70 -24.30 1.25
CA LEU A 195 4.76 -23.84 2.16
C LEU A 195 6.12 -24.41 1.73
N GLY A 196 6.18 -25.70 1.37
CA GLY A 196 7.41 -26.32 0.84
C GLY A 196 7.89 -25.63 -0.45
N GLU A 197 6.97 -25.18 -1.29
CA GLU A 197 7.30 -24.41 -2.50
C GLU A 197 7.84 -23.03 -2.15
N MET A 198 7.19 -22.32 -1.23
CA MET A 198 7.65 -21.02 -0.71
C MET A 198 9.07 -21.10 -0.16
N VAL A 199 9.37 -22.10 0.68
CA VAL A 199 10.72 -22.32 1.25
C VAL A 199 11.75 -22.56 0.16
N ARG A 200 11.45 -23.46 -0.80
CA ARG A 200 12.36 -23.76 -1.92
C ARG A 200 12.63 -22.54 -2.79
N PHE A 201 11.58 -21.78 -3.11
CA PHE A 201 11.66 -20.60 -3.96
C PHE A 201 12.50 -19.49 -3.32
N ASN A 202 12.17 -19.11 -2.08
CA ASN A 202 12.94 -18.09 -1.35
C ASN A 202 14.39 -18.51 -1.12
N GLY A 203 14.63 -19.79 -0.76
CA GLY A 203 15.99 -20.32 -0.61
C GLY A 203 16.79 -20.34 -1.91
N ALA A 204 16.13 -20.57 -3.05
CA ALA A 204 16.78 -20.47 -4.36
C ALA A 204 17.15 -19.02 -4.68
N ALA A 205 16.26 -18.06 -4.43
CA ALA A 205 16.51 -16.63 -4.62
C ALA A 205 17.69 -16.16 -3.74
N ALA A 206 17.74 -16.55 -2.47
CA ALA A 206 18.83 -16.19 -1.57
C ALA A 206 20.19 -16.68 -2.13
N ARG A 207 20.28 -17.95 -2.52
CA ARG A 207 21.52 -18.51 -3.10
C ARG A 207 21.91 -17.82 -4.42
N GLN A 208 20.95 -17.56 -5.30
CA GLN A 208 21.19 -16.89 -6.59
C GLN A 208 21.74 -15.47 -6.38
N LEU A 209 21.28 -14.76 -5.36
CA LEU A 209 21.71 -13.42 -5.03
C LEU A 209 22.94 -13.37 -4.09
N GLY A 210 23.50 -14.54 -3.74
CA GLY A 210 24.74 -14.65 -2.97
C GLY A 210 24.57 -14.51 -1.45
N PHE A 211 23.37 -14.72 -0.91
CA PHE A 211 23.09 -14.69 0.52
C PHE A 211 23.15 -16.10 1.12
N ALA A 212 23.63 -16.20 2.36
CA ALA A 212 23.74 -17.47 3.08
C ALA A 212 22.38 -18.01 3.51
N SER A 213 21.41 -17.11 3.79
CA SER A 213 20.08 -17.49 4.26
C SER A 213 18.99 -16.54 3.71
N VAL A 214 17.73 -16.97 3.81
CA VAL A 214 16.56 -16.13 3.44
C VAL A 214 16.44 -14.92 4.37
N PRO A 215 16.60 -15.03 5.72
CA PRO A 215 16.62 -13.86 6.60
C PRO A 215 17.64 -12.80 6.19
N GLU A 216 18.86 -13.19 5.80
CA GLU A 216 19.87 -12.23 5.33
C GLU A 216 19.47 -11.53 4.03
N LEU A 217 18.94 -12.27 3.07
CA LEU A 217 18.40 -11.67 1.83
C LEU A 217 17.29 -10.68 2.16
N LYS A 218 16.29 -11.08 2.98
CA LYS A 218 15.14 -10.22 3.29
C LYS A 218 15.54 -8.93 4.03
N LYS A 219 16.52 -8.97 4.92
CA LYS A 219 17.10 -7.75 5.52
C LYS A 219 17.76 -6.84 4.48
N ALA A 220 18.46 -7.42 3.49
CA ALA A 220 19.04 -6.61 2.40
C ALA A 220 17.95 -5.99 1.51
N VAL A 221 16.89 -6.73 1.20
CA VAL A 221 15.72 -6.23 0.47
C VAL A 221 15.03 -5.10 1.26
N ALA A 222 14.81 -5.29 2.56
CA ALA A 222 14.24 -4.26 3.44
C ALA A 222 15.05 -2.94 3.39
N ARG A 223 16.38 -3.03 3.43
CA ARG A 223 17.25 -1.84 3.24
C ARG A 223 17.05 -1.19 1.87
N GLY A 224 16.98 -2.00 0.80
CA GLY A 224 16.72 -1.49 -0.54
C GLY A 224 15.38 -0.74 -0.65
N ILE A 225 14.35 -1.24 0.04
CA ILE A 225 13.04 -0.58 0.12
C ILE A 225 13.12 0.72 0.93
N ARG A 226 13.77 0.70 2.12
CA ARG A 226 13.99 1.91 2.90
C ARG A 226 14.74 2.98 2.11
N ASP A 227 15.79 2.59 1.39
CA ASP A 227 16.59 3.50 0.57
C ASP A 227 15.78 4.06 -0.62
N TYR A 228 14.87 3.26 -1.20
CA TYR A 228 13.91 3.74 -2.20
C TYR A 228 13.02 4.84 -1.63
N VAL A 229 12.44 4.65 -0.44
CA VAL A 229 11.66 5.69 0.25
C VAL A 229 12.52 6.90 0.53
N GLY A 230 13.72 6.72 1.09
CA GLY A 230 14.67 7.81 1.40
C GLY A 230 15.03 8.67 0.20
N ASN A 231 14.97 8.13 -1.02
CA ASN A 231 15.22 8.81 -2.28
C ASN A 231 13.96 9.37 -2.97
N GLY A 232 12.84 9.47 -2.28
CA GLY A 232 11.62 10.12 -2.76
C GLY A 232 10.52 9.19 -3.24
N GLY A 233 10.68 7.86 -3.10
CA GLY A 233 9.62 6.89 -3.36
C GLY A 233 8.50 6.96 -2.32
N PHE A 234 7.32 6.50 -2.71
CA PHE A 234 6.21 6.31 -1.80
C PHE A 234 5.98 4.82 -1.53
N LEU A 235 5.95 4.44 -0.24
CA LEU A 235 5.69 3.08 0.20
C LEU A 235 4.30 2.99 0.84
N PHE A 236 3.49 2.05 0.38
CA PHE A 236 2.25 1.64 1.04
C PHE A 236 2.36 0.19 1.48
N ALA A 237 2.31 -0.07 2.78
CA ALA A 237 2.36 -1.43 3.31
C ALA A 237 1.12 -1.77 4.12
N MET A 238 0.69 -3.03 4.02
CA MET A 238 -0.41 -3.61 4.77
C MET A 238 0.02 -4.90 5.46
N CYS A 239 -0.82 -5.38 6.36
CA CYS A 239 -0.71 -6.67 7.02
C CYS A 239 0.70 -6.91 7.61
N THR A 240 1.23 -8.13 7.46
CA THR A 240 2.52 -8.58 7.99
C THR A 240 3.70 -7.72 7.53
N ALA A 241 3.65 -7.20 6.32
CA ALA A 241 4.76 -6.43 5.77
C ALA A 241 5.06 -5.15 6.58
N THR A 242 4.06 -4.55 7.23
CA THR A 242 4.23 -3.34 8.05
C THR A 242 5.17 -3.56 9.23
N GLU A 243 4.96 -4.64 9.97
CA GLU A 243 5.75 -5.01 11.15
C GLU A 243 7.10 -5.61 10.75
N THR A 244 7.08 -6.58 9.83
CA THR A 244 8.28 -7.36 9.50
C THR A 244 9.32 -6.56 8.74
N LEU A 245 8.92 -5.54 7.96
CA LEU A 245 9.85 -4.60 7.34
C LEU A 245 10.67 -3.85 8.39
N ASP A 246 10.02 -3.29 9.39
CA ASP A 246 10.69 -2.53 10.45
C ASP A 246 11.53 -3.41 11.37
N LEU A 247 11.07 -4.64 11.66
CA LEU A 247 11.87 -5.63 12.38
C LEU A 247 13.14 -6.01 11.61
N ALA A 248 13.03 -6.24 10.29
CA ALA A 248 14.18 -6.54 9.46
C ALA A 248 15.19 -5.39 9.41
N LEU A 249 14.71 -4.15 9.37
CA LEU A 249 15.55 -2.96 9.42
C LEU A 249 16.23 -2.77 10.77
N ALA A 250 15.50 -2.94 11.87
CA ALA A 250 16.05 -2.83 13.22
C ALA A 250 17.04 -3.96 13.54
N ALA A 251 16.86 -5.15 12.95
CA ALA A 251 17.68 -6.34 13.17
C ALA A 251 18.88 -6.44 12.22
N GLU A 252 19.35 -5.34 11.65
CA GLU A 252 20.55 -5.37 10.81
C GLU A 252 21.76 -5.88 11.65
N GLY A 253 22.33 -7.03 11.23
CA GLY A 253 23.44 -7.68 11.94
C GLY A 253 23.04 -8.48 13.19
N VAL A 254 21.73 -8.64 13.47
CA VAL A 254 21.20 -9.43 14.58
C VAL A 254 20.36 -10.57 14.03
N ASP A 255 20.58 -11.78 14.50
CA ASP A 255 19.75 -12.93 14.16
C ASP A 255 18.45 -12.91 14.98
N ILE A 256 17.31 -12.67 14.31
CA ILE A 256 15.97 -12.67 14.90
C ILE A 256 15.12 -13.83 14.39
N ALA A 257 15.66 -14.68 13.53
CA ALA A 257 14.94 -15.80 12.96
C ALA A 257 15.02 -17.02 13.87
N ALA A 258 13.93 -17.76 13.99
CA ALA A 258 13.95 -19.02 14.69
C ALA A 258 14.68 -20.10 13.87
N ALA A 259 15.28 -21.09 14.51
CA ALA A 259 16.12 -22.11 13.90
C ALA A 259 15.46 -22.91 12.76
N PHE A 260 14.12 -22.96 12.68
CA PHE A 260 13.43 -23.61 11.57
C PHE A 260 13.57 -22.83 10.24
N ALA A 261 13.86 -21.53 10.30
CA ALA A 261 13.95 -20.67 9.13
C ALA A 261 15.32 -20.75 8.43
N ASP A 262 16.40 -20.80 9.19
CA ASP A 262 17.77 -20.73 8.64
C ASP A 262 18.76 -21.76 9.24
N GLY A 263 18.31 -22.55 10.21
CA GLY A 263 19.13 -23.59 10.85
C GLY A 263 19.98 -23.09 12.05
N THR A 264 19.92 -21.78 12.38
CA THR A 264 20.62 -21.18 13.51
C THR A 264 19.62 -20.74 14.60
N PRO A 265 19.99 -20.82 15.90
CA PRO A 265 19.11 -20.30 16.94
C PRO A 265 19.11 -18.76 16.90
N MET A 266 17.95 -18.15 17.14
CA MET A 266 17.82 -16.71 17.34
C MET A 266 18.83 -16.23 18.41
N ASP A 267 19.42 -15.05 18.21
CA ASP A 267 20.30 -14.42 19.20
C ASP A 267 19.55 -14.25 20.54
N PRO A 268 20.03 -14.85 21.63
CA PRO A 268 19.33 -14.76 22.91
C PRO A 268 19.27 -13.37 23.52
N GLN A 269 20.01 -12.42 22.96
CA GLN A 269 19.98 -10.99 23.32
C GLN A 269 19.42 -10.11 22.19
N ALA A 270 18.66 -10.68 21.27
CA ALA A 270 18.17 -9.98 20.08
C ALA A 270 17.50 -8.66 20.43
N ASP A 271 16.53 -8.65 21.37
CA ASP A 271 15.82 -7.44 21.78
C ASP A 271 16.74 -6.28 22.18
N ALA A 272 17.81 -6.59 22.93
CA ALA A 272 18.76 -5.58 23.39
C ALA A 272 19.67 -5.05 22.27
N LYS A 273 19.77 -5.76 21.15
CA LYS A 273 20.64 -5.43 20.02
C LYS A 273 19.90 -4.77 18.86
N LEU A 274 18.57 -4.72 18.89
CA LEU A 274 17.79 -4.07 17.84
C LEU A 274 18.08 -2.57 17.78
N ASP A 275 18.42 -2.08 16.59
CA ASP A 275 18.64 -0.66 16.31
C ASP A 275 17.37 -0.03 15.67
N TRP A 276 16.47 0.39 16.54
CA TRP A 276 15.20 0.99 16.11
C TRP A 276 15.36 2.33 15.37
N SER A 277 16.55 2.95 15.40
CA SER A 277 16.79 4.15 14.61
C SER A 277 16.68 3.90 13.10
N LYS A 278 16.90 2.64 12.67
CA LYS A 278 16.83 2.20 11.27
C LYS A 278 15.43 1.88 10.78
N ALA A 279 14.48 1.61 11.69
CA ALA A 279 13.08 1.34 11.38
C ALA A 279 12.37 2.61 10.90
N LEU A 280 11.26 2.47 10.16
CA LEU A 280 10.45 3.57 9.67
C LEU A 280 9.46 4.08 10.75
N ALA A 281 8.60 3.19 11.23
CA ALA A 281 7.45 3.53 12.07
C ALA A 281 7.66 3.26 13.57
N PHE A 282 8.34 2.15 13.90
CA PHE A 282 8.29 1.59 15.26
C PHE A 282 9.57 1.78 16.05
N THR A 283 9.45 1.66 17.38
CA THR A 283 10.56 1.75 18.32
C THR A 283 10.30 0.96 19.59
N GLY A 284 11.36 0.39 20.18
CA GLY A 284 11.33 -0.23 21.50
C GLY A 284 10.41 -1.45 21.63
N ALA A 285 10.06 -2.11 20.52
CA ALA A 285 9.25 -3.32 20.57
C ALA A 285 10.06 -4.53 21.01
N HIS A 286 9.37 -5.53 21.55
CA HIS A 286 9.92 -6.81 21.99
C HIS A 286 9.53 -7.91 21.01
N LEU A 287 10.50 -8.72 20.61
CA LEU A 287 10.29 -9.86 19.72
C LEU A 287 9.45 -10.94 20.40
N GLU A 288 8.61 -11.61 19.63
CA GLU A 288 7.93 -12.83 20.05
C GLU A 288 8.75 -14.06 19.60
N PRO A 289 9.50 -14.68 20.50
CA PRO A 289 10.39 -15.77 20.13
C PRO A 289 9.66 -17.11 19.93
N ASN A 290 8.42 -17.23 20.43
CA ASN A 290 7.67 -18.47 20.31
C ASN A 290 7.18 -18.68 18.87
N PRO A 291 7.67 -19.71 18.16
CA PRO A 291 7.30 -19.95 16.78
C PRO A 291 5.84 -20.44 16.62
N GLN A 292 5.16 -20.79 17.71
CA GLN A 292 3.72 -21.16 17.70
C GLN A 292 2.80 -19.95 17.78
N VAL A 293 3.34 -18.77 18.02
CA VAL A 293 2.62 -17.49 18.00
C VAL A 293 2.79 -16.84 16.63
N ALA A 294 1.71 -16.51 15.96
CA ALA A 294 1.77 -15.94 14.62
C ALA A 294 2.32 -14.51 14.59
N SER A 295 2.23 -13.76 15.69
CA SER A 295 2.82 -12.43 15.82
C SER A 295 4.34 -12.46 15.85
N PHE A 296 5.00 -11.41 15.36
CA PHE A 296 6.47 -11.30 15.34
C PHE A 296 7.01 -10.52 16.53
N SER A 297 6.22 -9.60 17.09
CA SER A 297 6.57 -8.76 18.22
C SER A 297 5.32 -8.25 18.93
N ASP A 298 5.50 -7.40 19.94
CA ASP A 298 4.43 -6.66 20.59
C ASP A 298 4.06 -5.34 19.89
N ILE A 299 4.42 -5.19 18.61
CA ILE A 299 3.93 -4.12 17.74
C ILE A 299 2.44 -4.34 17.44
N ASP A 300 2.06 -5.57 17.09
CA ASP A 300 0.66 -5.89 16.81
C ASP A 300 -0.21 -5.80 18.06
N GLY A 301 -1.21 -4.93 18.04
CA GLY A 301 -2.18 -4.75 19.13
C GLY A 301 -3.14 -5.93 19.30
N HIS A 302 -3.27 -6.78 18.28
CA HIS A 302 -4.19 -7.92 18.25
C HIS A 302 -3.44 -9.25 18.14
N GLN A 303 -2.36 -9.42 18.88
CA GLN A 303 -1.53 -10.62 18.83
C GLN A 303 -2.34 -11.92 18.80
N VAL A 304 -2.11 -12.74 17.77
CA VAL A 304 -2.79 -14.00 17.59
C VAL A 304 -1.93 -15.12 18.18
N ASN A 305 -2.29 -15.57 19.36
CA ASN A 305 -1.75 -16.82 19.92
C ASN A 305 -2.45 -18.02 19.27
N ALA A 306 -1.71 -19.02 18.84
CA ALA A 306 -2.27 -20.25 18.32
C ALA A 306 -3.25 -20.85 19.36
N GLY A 307 -4.52 -20.94 19.01
CA GLY A 307 -5.58 -21.46 19.87
C GLY A 307 -6.39 -20.43 20.66
N LEU A 308 -6.03 -19.15 20.65
CA LEU A 308 -6.86 -18.11 21.23
C LEU A 308 -7.82 -17.54 20.17
N ARG A 309 -9.08 -17.32 20.58
CA ARG A 309 -10.03 -16.57 19.75
C ARG A 309 -9.50 -15.14 19.58
N ARG A 310 -9.45 -14.68 18.35
CA ARG A 310 -9.26 -13.25 18.06
C ARG A 310 -10.32 -12.46 18.80
N GLN A 311 -9.93 -11.33 19.39
CA GLN A 311 -10.91 -10.40 19.96
C GLN A 311 -11.81 -9.88 18.84
N PRO A 312 -13.13 -9.72 19.10
CA PRO A 312 -14.01 -9.11 18.11
C PRO A 312 -13.48 -7.76 17.68
N LEU A 313 -13.47 -7.50 16.38
CA LEU A 313 -13.12 -6.19 15.84
C LEU A 313 -14.31 -5.24 15.99
N GLY A 314 -14.00 -3.97 16.27
CA GLY A 314 -14.97 -2.89 16.29
C GLY A 314 -14.98 -2.11 14.97
N ALA A 315 -14.72 -0.84 15.09
CA ALA A 315 -14.54 0.09 13.98
C ALA A 315 -13.47 1.11 14.37
N PHE A 316 -12.72 1.59 13.39
CA PHE A 316 -11.80 2.68 13.62
C PHE A 316 -12.32 3.97 12.99
N LYS A 317 -11.92 5.10 13.57
CA LYS A 317 -12.31 6.43 13.13
C LYS A 317 -11.13 7.14 12.48
N LEU A 318 -11.38 7.79 11.34
CA LEU A 318 -10.40 8.64 10.68
C LEU A 318 -10.28 9.98 11.40
N PHE A 319 -9.04 10.48 11.51
CA PHE A 319 -8.79 11.82 12.04
C PHE A 319 -9.18 12.89 11.03
N ASN A 320 -9.72 14.00 11.52
CA ASN A 320 -10.03 15.16 10.68
C ASN A 320 -8.85 16.11 10.66
N PHE A 321 -8.21 16.26 9.51
CA PHE A 321 -7.09 17.16 9.31
C PHE A 321 -7.52 18.46 8.62
N SER A 322 -6.67 19.48 8.74
CA SER A 322 -6.86 20.72 8.00
C SER A 322 -6.38 20.56 6.56
N ALA A 323 -7.29 20.59 5.58
CA ALA A 323 -6.91 20.53 4.18
C ALA A 323 -5.96 21.63 3.72
N LYS A 324 -5.95 22.76 4.43
CA LYS A 324 -5.09 23.93 4.13
C LYS A 324 -3.71 23.86 4.79
N ILE A 325 -3.61 23.25 5.97
CA ILE A 325 -2.38 23.17 6.76
C ILE A 325 -1.72 21.79 6.58
N ASP A 326 -2.53 20.73 6.60
CA ASP A 326 -2.10 19.32 6.56
C ASP A 326 -2.66 18.60 5.30
N PRO A 327 -2.33 19.07 4.07
CA PRO A 327 -2.95 18.51 2.87
C PRO A 327 -2.60 17.03 2.66
N VAL A 328 -1.42 16.58 3.10
CA VAL A 328 -0.97 15.19 2.93
C VAL A 328 -1.84 14.23 3.76
N PRO A 329 -1.92 14.33 5.09
CA PRO A 329 -2.80 13.45 5.85
C PRO A 329 -4.27 13.62 5.45
N THR A 330 -4.70 14.83 5.06
CA THR A 330 -6.06 15.04 4.55
C THR A 330 -6.35 14.23 3.28
N MET A 331 -5.42 14.17 2.31
CA MET A 331 -5.58 13.33 1.12
C MET A 331 -5.72 11.84 1.49
N LEU A 332 -4.89 11.38 2.43
CA LEU A 332 -4.86 9.98 2.82
C LEU A 332 -6.14 9.51 3.52
N VAL A 333 -6.85 10.41 4.20
CA VAL A 333 -8.10 10.11 4.93
C VAL A 333 -9.37 10.50 4.18
N GLN A 334 -9.30 10.86 2.89
CA GLN A 334 -10.51 11.20 2.14
C GLN A 334 -11.49 10.02 2.10
N SER A 335 -12.70 10.23 2.59
CA SER A 335 -13.74 9.22 2.62
C SER A 335 -15.14 9.88 2.67
N HIS A 336 -16.18 9.15 2.27
CA HIS A 336 -17.58 9.50 2.49
C HIS A 336 -18.08 8.98 3.86
N ARG A 337 -17.23 8.25 4.58
CA ARG A 337 -17.44 7.75 5.95
C ARG A 337 -16.22 8.06 6.79
N ASP A 338 -16.41 8.53 7.98
CA ASP A 338 -15.35 8.79 8.96
C ASP A 338 -15.12 7.60 9.92
N VAL A 339 -16.11 6.69 10.02
CA VAL A 339 -16.03 5.46 10.79
C VAL A 339 -16.02 4.28 9.83
N ILE A 340 -15.02 3.43 9.96
CA ILE A 340 -14.73 2.33 9.04
C ILE A 340 -14.75 1.01 9.83
N PRO A 341 -15.48 -0.04 9.38
CA PRO A 341 -15.40 -1.36 9.99
C PRO A 341 -13.94 -1.83 10.04
N ASP A 342 -13.52 -2.37 11.18
CA ASP A 342 -12.19 -2.91 11.32
C ASP A 342 -12.09 -4.31 10.69
N PHE A 343 -10.89 -4.73 10.33
CA PHE A 343 -10.62 -5.99 9.64
C PHE A 343 -9.29 -6.58 10.09
N TYR A 344 -9.21 -7.92 10.06
CA TYR A 344 -8.03 -8.64 10.52
C TYR A 344 -6.91 -8.67 9.49
N GLY A 345 -5.73 -9.02 9.97
CA GLY A 345 -4.54 -9.43 9.26
C GLY A 345 -3.64 -10.23 10.19
N LEU A 346 -2.49 -10.66 9.76
CA LEU A 346 -1.46 -11.18 10.64
C LEU A 346 -0.93 -10.08 11.57
N THR A 347 -0.74 -8.87 11.04
CA THR A 347 -0.61 -7.64 11.83
C THR A 347 -1.88 -6.81 11.60
N THR A 348 -2.75 -6.80 12.60
CA THR A 348 -4.08 -6.18 12.51
C THR A 348 -4.04 -4.69 12.82
N SER A 349 -3.24 -4.29 13.80
CA SER A 349 -3.12 -2.91 14.30
C SER A 349 -1.76 -2.72 14.95
N PHE A 350 -1.44 -1.47 15.34
CA PHE A 350 -0.14 -1.12 15.87
C PHE A 350 -0.28 -0.56 17.29
N MET A 351 0.43 -1.13 18.27
CA MET A 351 0.47 -0.58 19.62
C MET A 351 0.98 0.86 19.59
N ARG A 352 0.19 1.81 20.08
CA ARG A 352 0.53 3.24 20.10
C ARG A 352 1.86 3.51 20.84
N SER A 353 2.14 2.75 21.90
CA SER A 353 3.39 2.84 22.67
C SER A 353 4.64 2.40 21.87
N ARG A 354 4.47 1.75 20.74
CA ARG A 354 5.56 1.30 19.86
C ARG A 354 5.79 2.23 18.66
N LEU A 355 4.94 3.23 18.46
CA LEU A 355 5.15 4.22 17.40
C LEU A 355 6.24 5.22 17.79
N LYS A 356 7.04 5.63 16.81
CA LYS A 356 7.95 6.77 16.97
C LYS A 356 7.15 8.07 17.13
N PRO A 357 7.65 9.05 17.90
CA PRO A 357 6.91 10.30 18.16
C PRO A 357 6.58 11.14 16.92
N SER A 358 7.35 10.96 15.82
CA SER A 358 7.17 11.71 14.58
C SER A 358 6.05 11.17 13.67
N ILE A 359 5.40 10.08 14.06
CA ILE A 359 4.41 9.41 13.21
C ILE A 359 3.06 10.10 13.30
N THR A 360 2.46 10.35 12.14
CA THR A 360 1.09 10.86 12.04
C THR A 360 0.11 9.69 12.08
N VAL A 361 -0.77 9.68 13.09
CA VAL A 361 -1.89 8.73 13.16
C VAL A 361 -3.01 9.25 12.29
N LEU A 362 -3.46 8.43 11.33
CA LEU A 362 -4.52 8.75 10.38
C LEU A 362 -5.88 8.18 10.80
N GLY A 363 -5.88 7.10 11.57
CA GLY A 363 -7.08 6.49 12.09
C GLY A 363 -6.81 5.49 13.21
N ASP A 364 -7.70 5.49 14.22
CA ASP A 364 -7.62 4.59 15.37
C ASP A 364 -9.00 4.20 15.90
N GLU A 365 -9.05 3.19 16.74
CA GLU A 365 -10.21 2.82 17.54
C GLU A 365 -10.23 3.66 18.82
N GLU A 366 -11.34 4.36 19.07
CA GLU A 366 -11.47 5.26 20.19
C GLU A 366 -11.29 4.53 21.55
N GLY A 367 -10.35 4.99 22.34
CA GLY A 367 -10.03 4.41 23.66
C GLY A 367 -9.16 3.16 23.63
N ALA A 368 -8.82 2.64 22.46
CA ALA A 368 -7.91 1.50 22.32
C ALA A 368 -6.44 1.94 22.48
N PRO A 369 -5.56 1.06 23.00
CA PRO A 369 -4.12 1.34 23.08
C PRO A 369 -3.41 1.20 21.74
N TRP A 370 -4.11 0.82 20.68
CA TRP A 370 -3.57 0.62 19.32
C TRP A 370 -4.13 1.61 18.31
N VAL A 371 -3.49 1.69 17.17
CA VAL A 371 -3.90 2.47 16.01
C VAL A 371 -3.96 1.60 14.77
N LYS A 372 -4.75 1.97 13.79
CA LYS A 372 -4.98 1.18 12.56
C LYS A 372 -4.21 1.68 11.35
N TYR A 373 -4.03 2.98 11.24
CA TYR A 373 -3.58 3.64 10.02
C TYR A 373 -2.63 4.77 10.37
N VAL A 374 -1.41 4.70 9.84
CA VAL A 374 -0.33 5.64 10.19
C VAL A 374 0.48 6.05 8.96
N HIS A 375 1.07 7.25 9.02
CA HIS A 375 1.87 7.84 7.96
C HIS A 375 3.13 8.50 8.53
N GLY A 376 4.20 8.51 7.74
CA GLY A 376 5.45 9.16 8.11
C GLY A 376 6.34 9.45 6.91
N ASP A 377 7.40 10.20 7.18
CA ASP A 377 8.42 10.59 6.22
C ASP A 377 9.71 9.81 6.46
N HIS A 378 10.48 9.58 5.38
CA HIS A 378 11.85 9.10 5.47
C HIS A 378 12.68 9.69 4.32
N GLY A 379 13.71 10.45 4.67
CA GLY A 379 14.51 11.19 3.67
C GLY A 379 13.64 12.19 2.89
N THR A 380 13.56 12.01 1.57
CA THR A 380 12.73 12.86 0.68
C THR A 380 11.41 12.20 0.27
N GLY A 381 11.18 10.94 0.68
CA GLY A 381 9.97 10.20 0.41
C GLY A 381 9.11 9.98 1.65
N THR A 382 8.01 9.29 1.44
CA THR A 382 6.99 9.08 2.49
C THR A 382 6.50 7.65 2.46
N TRP A 383 5.88 7.20 3.54
CA TRP A 383 5.32 5.89 3.66
C TRP A 383 4.01 5.91 4.45
N THR A 384 3.17 4.91 4.22
CA THR A 384 1.93 4.71 4.94
C THR A 384 1.78 3.23 5.29
N PHE A 385 1.48 2.94 6.56
CA PHE A 385 1.17 1.60 7.04
C PHE A 385 -0.30 1.50 7.42
N PHE A 386 -0.97 0.47 6.93
CA PHE A 386 -2.36 0.18 7.18
C PHE A 386 -2.48 -1.24 7.75
N GLY A 387 -2.84 -1.36 9.02
CA GLY A 387 -3.00 -2.66 9.68
C GLY A 387 -4.17 -3.43 9.10
N GLY A 388 -4.07 -4.76 9.10
CA GLY A 388 -5.07 -5.65 8.51
C GLY A 388 -4.79 -6.01 7.05
N HIS A 389 -5.56 -6.97 6.54
CA HIS A 389 -5.31 -7.60 5.25
C HIS A 389 -6.28 -7.12 4.16
N ASP A 390 -7.58 -7.28 4.37
CA ASP A 390 -8.62 -6.92 3.40
C ASP A 390 -9.79 -6.23 4.11
N PRO A 391 -10.12 -4.98 3.74
CA PRO A 391 -11.19 -4.22 4.37
C PRO A 391 -12.59 -4.84 4.32
N GLU A 392 -12.86 -5.75 3.40
CA GLU A 392 -14.16 -6.41 3.25
C GLU A 392 -14.13 -7.90 3.64
N ASP A 393 -12.95 -8.45 3.91
CA ASP A 393 -12.79 -9.77 4.53
C ASP A 393 -12.52 -9.64 6.04
N GLN A 394 -13.60 -9.62 6.81
CA GLN A 394 -13.52 -9.43 8.26
C GLN A 394 -13.09 -10.69 9.03
N GLN A 395 -13.00 -11.85 8.41
CA GLN A 395 -12.55 -13.08 9.06
C GLN A 395 -11.10 -13.43 8.75
N HIS A 396 -10.68 -13.17 7.54
CA HIS A 396 -9.35 -13.42 6.99
C HIS A 396 -8.81 -14.80 7.39
N GLN A 397 -9.21 -15.83 6.65
CA GLN A 397 -8.73 -17.19 6.82
C GLN A 397 -7.94 -17.63 5.57
N ILE A 398 -6.86 -18.39 5.78
CA ILE A 398 -6.10 -18.93 4.65
C ILE A 398 -6.99 -19.89 3.85
N GLY A 399 -7.16 -19.58 2.55
CA GLY A 399 -7.99 -20.34 1.62
C GLY A 399 -9.38 -19.76 1.40
N ASP A 400 -9.72 -18.64 2.03
CA ASP A 400 -10.93 -17.90 1.68
C ASP A 400 -10.86 -17.42 0.21
N PRO A 401 -12.00 -17.35 -0.49
CA PRO A 401 -12.02 -16.78 -1.82
C PRO A 401 -11.67 -15.28 -1.77
N PRO A 402 -11.04 -14.73 -2.82
CA PRO A 402 -10.76 -13.31 -2.88
C PRO A 402 -12.04 -12.49 -2.87
N THR A 403 -12.00 -11.31 -2.27
CA THR A 403 -13.15 -10.39 -2.21
C THR A 403 -13.60 -9.97 -3.61
N ASP A 404 -14.90 -10.07 -3.87
CA ASP A 404 -15.52 -9.52 -5.08
C ASP A 404 -15.89 -8.04 -4.87
N LEU A 405 -15.03 -7.13 -5.33
CA LEU A 405 -15.24 -5.70 -5.18
C LEU A 405 -16.46 -5.15 -5.93
N SER A 406 -17.04 -5.92 -6.85
CA SER A 406 -18.31 -5.50 -7.48
C SER A 406 -19.49 -5.50 -6.50
N LEU A 407 -19.36 -6.22 -5.40
CA LEU A 407 -20.32 -6.23 -4.29
C LEU A 407 -20.06 -5.10 -3.28
N HIS A 408 -18.89 -4.46 -3.34
CA HIS A 408 -18.41 -3.45 -2.40
C HIS A 408 -17.97 -2.13 -3.07
N PRO A 409 -18.73 -1.57 -4.06
CA PRO A 409 -18.31 -0.40 -4.83
C PRO A 409 -18.16 0.87 -3.96
N HIS A 410 -18.69 0.84 -2.75
CA HIS A 410 -18.68 1.93 -1.77
C HIS A 410 -17.78 1.65 -0.56
N SER A 411 -16.94 0.62 -0.58
CA SER A 411 -16.08 0.28 0.54
C SER A 411 -15.20 1.45 0.99
N PRO A 412 -15.37 1.96 2.21
CA PRO A 412 -14.55 3.06 2.70
C PRO A 412 -13.10 2.60 2.97
N GLY A 413 -12.88 1.35 3.37
CA GLY A 413 -11.54 0.80 3.59
C GLY A 413 -10.75 0.70 2.28
N TYR A 414 -11.36 0.21 1.21
CA TYR A 414 -10.74 0.19 -0.12
C TYR A 414 -10.51 1.59 -0.70
N ARG A 415 -11.34 2.58 -0.33
CA ARG A 415 -11.06 3.98 -0.68
C ARG A 415 -9.77 4.49 -0.08
N LEU A 416 -9.44 4.12 1.17
CA LEU A 416 -8.17 4.50 1.79
C LEU A 416 -6.98 3.94 1.01
N ILE A 417 -7.08 2.70 0.52
CA ILE A 417 -6.06 2.12 -0.35
C ILE A 417 -5.87 3.00 -1.61
N LEU A 418 -6.97 3.34 -2.29
CA LEU A 418 -6.92 4.13 -3.52
C LEU A 418 -6.50 5.58 -3.30
N ASN A 419 -6.76 6.17 -2.12
CA ASN A 419 -6.17 7.45 -1.73
C ASN A 419 -4.64 7.40 -1.77
N ASN A 420 -4.05 6.33 -1.19
CA ASN A 420 -2.61 6.14 -1.20
C ASN A 420 -2.06 5.97 -2.61
N VAL A 421 -2.78 5.26 -3.49
CA VAL A 421 -2.37 5.09 -4.90
C VAL A 421 -2.35 6.43 -5.63
N LEU A 422 -3.35 7.29 -5.41
CA LEU A 422 -3.47 8.56 -6.12
C LEU A 422 -2.64 9.69 -5.49
N PHE A 423 -2.33 9.60 -4.19
CA PHE A 423 -1.58 10.60 -3.45
C PHE A 423 -0.28 11.08 -4.13
N PRO A 424 0.60 10.22 -4.69
CA PRO A 424 1.82 10.67 -5.34
C PRO A 424 1.60 11.46 -6.64
N ALA A 425 0.38 11.43 -7.20
CA ALA A 425 0.02 12.26 -8.34
C ALA A 425 -0.15 13.74 -7.97
N ALA A 426 -0.36 14.02 -6.67
CA ALA A 426 -0.62 15.35 -6.17
C ALA A 426 0.62 16.25 -6.27
N LYS A 427 0.39 17.51 -6.65
CA LYS A 427 1.45 18.52 -6.65
C LYS A 427 1.96 18.74 -5.23
N LYS A 428 3.25 18.55 -5.02
CA LYS A 428 3.90 18.93 -3.75
C LYS A 428 3.76 20.45 -3.56
N ARG A 429 3.08 20.86 -2.50
CA ARG A 429 2.98 22.27 -2.09
C ARG A 429 4.03 22.55 -1.03
N GLU A 430 4.72 23.68 -1.16
CA GLU A 430 5.46 24.26 -0.03
C GLU A 430 4.42 24.65 1.05
N LEU A 431 4.71 24.24 2.29
CA LEU A 431 3.90 24.66 3.43
C LEU A 431 3.90 26.18 3.48
N LYS A 432 2.74 26.79 3.41
CA LYS A 432 2.60 28.22 3.69
C LYS A 432 2.81 28.40 5.19
N THR A 433 4.01 28.86 5.54
CA THR A 433 4.32 29.30 6.92
C THR A 433 3.53 30.55 7.27
#